data_5fc1965623dcea4097ed4fe2d8737c7c
#
_entry.id   5fc1965623dcea4097ed4fe2d8737c7c
#
_cell.length_a   1.000
_cell.length_b   1.000
_cell.length_c   1.000
_cell.angle_alpha   90.00
_cell.angle_beta   90.00
_cell.angle_gamma   90.00
#
_symmetry.space_group_name_H-M   'P 1'
#
loop_
_entity.id
_entity.type
_entity.pdbx_description
1 polymer ?
#
loop_
_entity_poly.entity_id
_entity_poly.type
_entity_poly.pdbx_seq_one_letter_code
_entity_poly.pdbx_strand_id
1 'polypeptide(L)'
;MRNRERERRAQRKRREQEIRLQMFVLAVGAALLLFLVIVGIGRWREAVAERKRLEAERALQEREEELLSDSVLEYEDLVKYYAEEEGIYEYVPVLLAIMEVETKGERDDVMQSSESAGLEPNSLGPEASIAQACDYFRGLVDRTEDLDVDRNTIIQAYNYGPGYMYYIAENGGEHSFDLAVGVCQRNVRWKNREIHTRYRGFQRKLDVSVRQYVLCAAGGAVSALRSVKI
;
A
#
# COMPACT_ATOMS: atom_id res chain seq x y z
N MET A 1 -46.12 71.43 -33.68
CA MET A 1 -44.79 71.19 -33.06
C MET A 1 -44.82 70.04 -32.04
N ARG A 2 -45.76 69.93 -31.12
CA ARG A 2 -45.83 68.90 -30.03
C ARG A 2 -45.86 67.42 -30.49
N ASN A 3 -46.48 67.09 -31.67
CA ASN A 3 -46.55 65.73 -32.17
C ASN A 3 -45.18 65.18 -32.63
N ARG A 4 -44.42 65.97 -33.38
CA ARG A 4 -43.04 65.60 -33.79
C ARG A 4 -42.09 65.36 -32.65
N GLU A 5 -42.24 66.09 -31.54
CA GLU A 5 -41.42 65.81 -30.33
C GLU A 5 -41.82 64.53 -29.61
N ARG A 6 -43.10 64.18 -29.57
CA ARG A 6 -43.57 62.90 -29.01
C ARG A 6 -43.07 61.73 -29.84
N GLU A 7 -43.08 61.81 -31.15
CA GLU A 7 -42.53 60.79 -32.04
C GLU A 7 -41.03 60.61 -31.86
N ARG A 8 -40.27 61.66 -31.76
CA ARG A 8 -38.82 61.64 -31.50
C ARG A 8 -38.50 61.03 -30.14
N ARG A 9 -39.26 61.32 -29.09
CA ARG A 9 -39.13 60.71 -27.77
C ARG A 9 -39.46 59.21 -27.79
N ALA A 10 -40.50 58.80 -28.52
CA ALA A 10 -40.85 57.40 -28.67
C ALA A 10 -39.78 56.61 -29.44
N GLN A 11 -39.23 57.18 -30.53
CA GLN A 11 -38.11 56.54 -31.26
C GLN A 11 -36.84 56.42 -30.44
N ARG A 12 -36.49 57.42 -29.61
CA ARG A 12 -35.35 57.32 -28.69
C ARG A 12 -35.53 56.22 -27.66
N LYS A 13 -36.72 56.12 -27.06
CA LYS A 13 -37.02 55.04 -26.08
C LYS A 13 -36.94 53.68 -26.72
N ARG A 14 -37.44 53.49 -27.96
CA ARG A 14 -37.32 52.21 -28.68
C ARG A 14 -35.84 51.86 -28.93
N ARG A 15 -35.03 52.77 -29.43
CA ARG A 15 -33.60 52.58 -29.63
C ARG A 15 -32.87 52.23 -28.32
N GLU A 16 -33.19 52.91 -27.23
CA GLU A 16 -32.61 52.61 -25.92
C GLU A 16 -33.00 51.22 -25.44
N GLN A 17 -34.23 50.77 -25.68
CA GLN A 17 -34.68 49.41 -25.38
C GLN A 17 -33.95 48.36 -26.22
N GLU A 18 -33.82 48.62 -27.53
CA GLU A 18 -33.07 47.70 -28.44
C GLU A 18 -31.59 47.57 -28.02
N ILE A 19 -30.92 48.66 -27.68
CA ILE A 19 -29.54 48.67 -27.22
C ILE A 19 -29.43 47.89 -25.88
N ARG A 20 -30.34 48.12 -24.94
CA ARG A 20 -30.37 47.37 -23.68
C ARG A 20 -30.56 45.87 -23.89
N LEU A 21 -31.45 45.48 -24.80
CA LEU A 21 -31.66 44.07 -25.14
C LEU A 21 -30.41 43.43 -25.78
N GLN A 22 -29.78 44.15 -26.72
CA GLN A 22 -28.51 43.67 -27.33
C GLN A 22 -27.41 43.53 -26.31
N MET A 23 -27.24 44.50 -25.42
CA MET A 23 -26.23 44.42 -24.33
C MET A 23 -26.53 43.25 -23.37
N PHE A 24 -27.82 43.02 -23.08
CA PHE A 24 -28.22 41.85 -22.25
C PHE A 24 -27.90 40.54 -22.90
N VAL A 25 -28.21 40.36 -24.19
CA VAL A 25 -27.92 39.14 -24.97
C VAL A 25 -26.42 38.90 -25.03
N LEU A 26 -25.62 39.95 -25.27
CA LEU A 26 -24.15 39.84 -25.27
C LEU A 26 -23.61 39.45 -23.88
N ALA A 27 -24.15 40.03 -22.83
CA ALA A 27 -23.72 39.70 -21.44
C ALA A 27 -24.04 38.24 -21.07
N VAL A 28 -25.25 37.75 -21.44
CA VAL A 28 -25.65 36.35 -21.24
C VAL A 28 -24.76 35.41 -22.06
N GLY A 29 -24.50 35.76 -23.34
CA GLY A 29 -23.59 34.97 -24.18
C GLY A 29 -22.17 34.88 -23.61
N ALA A 30 -21.64 36.01 -23.14
CA ALA A 30 -20.32 36.04 -22.48
C ALA A 30 -20.28 35.20 -21.18
N ALA A 31 -21.35 35.30 -20.37
CA ALA A 31 -21.47 34.50 -19.15
C ALA A 31 -21.52 32.98 -19.43
N LEU A 32 -22.27 32.58 -20.46
CA LEU A 32 -22.34 31.18 -20.91
C LEU A 32 -20.98 30.66 -21.41
N LEU A 33 -20.26 31.47 -22.20
CA LEU A 33 -18.92 31.10 -22.66
C LEU A 33 -17.95 30.95 -21.48
N LEU A 34 -17.98 31.89 -20.54
CA LEU A 34 -17.15 31.80 -19.34
C LEU A 34 -17.47 30.52 -18.52
N PHE A 35 -18.74 30.21 -18.35
CA PHE A 35 -19.17 28.98 -17.68
C PHE A 35 -18.64 27.71 -18.40
N LEU A 36 -18.74 27.64 -19.72
CA LEU A 36 -18.22 26.51 -20.51
C LEU A 36 -16.69 26.36 -20.36
N VAL A 37 -15.96 27.50 -20.34
CA VAL A 37 -14.52 27.49 -20.12
C VAL A 37 -14.17 26.97 -18.71
N ILE A 38 -14.88 27.41 -17.68
CA ILE A 38 -14.65 26.96 -16.30
C ILE A 38 -14.92 25.46 -16.18
N VAL A 39 -16.04 24.96 -16.74
CA VAL A 39 -16.37 23.53 -16.74
C VAL A 39 -15.33 22.74 -17.54
N GLY A 40 -14.88 23.25 -18.69
CA GLY A 40 -13.85 22.61 -19.52
C GLY A 40 -12.51 22.49 -18.78
N ILE A 41 -12.09 23.55 -18.07
CA ILE A 41 -10.88 23.54 -17.24
C ILE A 41 -11.02 22.54 -16.08
N GLY A 42 -12.19 22.49 -15.43
CA GLY A 42 -12.47 21.53 -14.37
C GLY A 42 -12.28 20.07 -14.84
N ARG A 43 -12.96 19.71 -15.92
CA ARG A 43 -12.86 18.36 -16.50
C ARG A 43 -11.45 18.02 -17.01
N TRP A 44 -10.75 19.00 -17.58
CA TRP A 44 -9.36 18.81 -18.00
C TRP A 44 -8.44 18.54 -16.81
N ARG A 45 -8.59 19.27 -15.69
CA ARG A 45 -7.82 19.04 -14.47
C ARG A 45 -8.08 17.67 -13.87
N GLU A 46 -9.34 17.22 -13.86
CA GLU A 46 -9.71 15.87 -13.40
C GLU A 46 -9.05 14.79 -14.27
N ALA A 47 -9.14 14.92 -15.59
CA ALA A 47 -8.52 13.97 -16.52
C ALA A 47 -6.99 13.93 -16.40
N VAL A 48 -6.34 15.08 -16.16
CA VAL A 48 -4.88 15.12 -15.90
C VAL A 48 -4.54 14.47 -14.56
N ALA A 49 -5.34 14.68 -13.52
CA ALA A 49 -5.13 14.06 -12.22
C ALA A 49 -5.28 12.53 -12.27
N GLU A 50 -6.29 12.05 -13.01
CA GLU A 50 -6.52 10.63 -13.23
C GLU A 50 -5.36 9.95 -13.99
N ARG A 51 -4.88 10.58 -15.08
CA ARG A 51 -3.70 10.09 -15.82
C ARG A 51 -2.47 9.97 -14.92
N LYS A 52 -2.19 11.00 -14.11
CA LYS A 52 -1.07 10.97 -13.15
C LYS A 52 -1.21 9.87 -12.12
N ARG A 53 -2.42 9.56 -11.66
CA ARG A 53 -2.68 8.43 -10.75
C ARG A 53 -2.36 7.10 -11.43
N LEU A 54 -2.88 6.87 -12.64
CA LEU A 54 -2.63 5.66 -13.41
C LEU A 54 -1.13 5.46 -13.74
N GLU A 55 -0.42 6.54 -14.08
CA GLU A 55 1.03 6.51 -14.30
C GLU A 55 1.79 6.17 -13.01
N ALA A 56 1.38 6.73 -11.88
CA ALA A 56 1.98 6.43 -10.59
C ALA A 56 1.72 4.97 -10.15
N GLU A 57 0.52 4.46 -10.39
CA GLU A 57 0.17 3.06 -10.11
C GLU A 57 0.99 2.09 -10.99
N ARG A 58 1.14 2.40 -12.29
CA ARG A 58 1.99 1.59 -13.20
C ARG A 58 3.46 1.61 -12.79
N ALA A 59 4.00 2.79 -12.51
CA ALA A 59 5.39 2.92 -12.06
C ALA A 59 5.64 2.19 -10.73
N LEU A 60 4.60 2.07 -9.90
CA LEU A 60 4.67 1.33 -8.65
C LEU A 60 4.66 -0.18 -8.91
N GLN A 61 3.78 -0.68 -9.81
CA GLN A 61 3.74 -2.08 -10.22
C GLN A 61 5.06 -2.52 -10.87
N GLU A 62 5.58 -1.73 -11.83
CA GLU A 62 6.88 -2.01 -12.48
C GLU A 62 8.01 -2.09 -11.44
N ARG A 63 7.97 -1.25 -10.41
CA ARG A 63 8.96 -1.27 -9.33
C ARG A 63 8.79 -2.46 -8.38
N GLU A 64 7.56 -2.91 -8.15
CA GLU A 64 7.27 -4.11 -7.35
C GLU A 64 7.75 -5.37 -8.07
N GLU A 65 7.52 -5.48 -9.38
CA GLU A 65 8.03 -6.56 -10.23
C GLU A 65 9.57 -6.58 -10.25
N GLU A 66 10.24 -5.41 -10.27
CA GLU A 66 11.72 -5.30 -10.22
C GLU A 66 12.30 -5.70 -8.83
N LEU A 67 11.50 -5.66 -7.76
CA LEU A 67 11.92 -6.00 -6.40
C LEU A 67 11.81 -7.51 -6.07
N LEU A 68 11.06 -8.27 -6.86
CA LEU A 68 10.90 -9.70 -6.70
C LEU A 68 11.70 -10.44 -7.77
N SER A 69 12.39 -11.48 -7.38
CA SER A 69 13.09 -12.36 -8.31
C SER A 69 12.12 -13.18 -9.16
N ASP A 70 12.54 -13.55 -10.37
CA ASP A 70 11.74 -14.41 -11.26
C ASP A 70 11.33 -15.71 -10.55
N SER A 71 12.21 -16.28 -9.74
CA SER A 71 11.94 -17.49 -8.97
C SER A 71 10.81 -17.34 -7.95
N VAL A 72 10.64 -16.15 -7.36
CA VAL A 72 9.51 -15.85 -6.46
C VAL A 72 8.22 -15.67 -7.27
N LEU A 73 8.30 -15.01 -8.42
CA LEU A 73 7.15 -14.80 -9.30
C LEU A 73 6.58 -16.10 -9.86
N GLU A 74 7.40 -17.14 -10.02
CA GLU A 74 6.92 -18.50 -10.39
C GLU A 74 5.92 -19.09 -9.37
N TYR A 75 6.00 -18.65 -8.11
CA TYR A 75 5.08 -19.10 -7.04
C TYR A 75 3.87 -18.17 -6.84
N GLU A 76 3.75 -17.07 -7.58
CA GLU A 76 2.72 -16.06 -7.34
C GLU A 76 1.30 -16.65 -7.36
N ASP A 77 0.96 -17.49 -8.35
CA ASP A 77 -0.36 -18.09 -8.46
C ASP A 77 -0.65 -19.07 -7.31
N LEU A 78 0.37 -19.77 -6.84
CA LEU A 78 0.25 -20.68 -5.71
C LEU A 78 0.06 -19.94 -4.39
N VAL A 79 0.77 -18.83 -4.19
CA VAL A 79 0.59 -17.92 -3.05
C VAL A 79 -0.80 -17.29 -3.06
N LYS A 80 -1.29 -16.85 -4.22
CA LYS A 80 -2.66 -16.33 -4.38
C LYS A 80 -3.70 -17.36 -3.99
N TYR A 81 -3.54 -18.60 -4.46
CA TYR A 81 -4.46 -19.69 -4.17
C TYR A 81 -4.59 -19.94 -2.66
N TYR A 82 -3.46 -20.15 -1.96
CA TYR A 82 -3.49 -20.42 -0.53
C TYR A 82 -3.87 -19.20 0.31
N ALA A 83 -3.50 -18.00 -0.12
CA ALA A 83 -3.93 -16.77 0.55
C ALA A 83 -5.45 -16.53 0.44
N GLU A 84 -6.08 -16.95 -0.68
CA GLU A 84 -7.53 -16.89 -0.86
C GLU A 84 -8.24 -17.93 0.02
N GLU A 85 -7.73 -19.16 0.05
CA GLU A 85 -8.25 -20.24 0.93
C GLU A 85 -8.22 -19.82 2.41
N GLU A 86 -7.18 -19.12 2.83
CA GLU A 86 -7.02 -18.62 4.21
C GLU A 86 -7.72 -17.29 4.46
N GLY A 87 -8.32 -16.65 3.44
CA GLY A 87 -9.00 -15.35 3.57
C GLY A 87 -8.06 -14.17 3.83
N ILE A 88 -6.80 -14.26 3.38
CA ILE A 88 -5.77 -13.22 3.54
C ILE A 88 -5.21 -12.74 2.19
N TYR A 89 -6.05 -12.74 1.15
CA TYR A 89 -5.63 -12.39 -0.21
C TYR A 89 -4.96 -11.01 -0.31
N GLU A 90 -5.37 -10.05 0.49
CA GLU A 90 -4.77 -8.71 0.57
C GLU A 90 -3.32 -8.71 1.04
N TYR A 91 -2.83 -9.82 1.59
CA TYR A 91 -1.45 -9.99 2.01
C TYR A 91 -0.58 -10.72 0.99
N VAL A 92 -1.09 -11.09 -0.20
CA VAL A 92 -0.29 -11.71 -1.26
C VAL A 92 1.01 -10.97 -1.54
N PRO A 93 1.04 -9.64 -1.72
CA PRO A 93 2.29 -8.90 -1.93
C PRO A 93 3.26 -9.02 -0.75
N VAL A 94 2.75 -9.11 0.47
CA VAL A 94 3.57 -9.30 1.69
C VAL A 94 4.17 -10.70 1.71
N LEU A 95 3.38 -11.72 1.41
CA LEU A 95 3.83 -13.11 1.39
C LEU A 95 4.93 -13.33 0.34
N LEU A 96 4.78 -12.75 -0.86
CA LEU A 96 5.82 -12.78 -1.89
C LEU A 96 7.09 -12.05 -1.44
N ALA A 97 6.96 -10.89 -0.78
CA ALA A 97 8.11 -10.18 -0.23
C ALA A 97 8.80 -10.95 0.90
N ILE A 98 8.05 -11.68 1.72
CA ILE A 98 8.61 -12.60 2.72
C ILE A 98 9.42 -13.70 2.02
N MET A 99 8.87 -14.36 1.00
CA MET A 99 9.57 -15.38 0.22
C MET A 99 10.87 -14.85 -0.39
N GLU A 100 10.84 -13.63 -0.96
CA GLU A 100 12.03 -12.97 -1.51
C GLU A 100 13.13 -12.81 -0.45
N VAL A 101 12.76 -12.40 0.76
CA VAL A 101 13.72 -12.20 1.86
C VAL A 101 14.23 -13.53 2.42
N GLU A 102 13.36 -14.52 2.58
CA GLU A 102 13.71 -15.80 3.20
C GLU A 102 14.60 -16.65 2.30
N THR A 103 14.24 -16.81 1.03
CA THR A 103 14.89 -17.77 0.15
C THR A 103 15.09 -17.31 -1.28
N LYS A 104 14.47 -16.21 -1.71
CA LYS A 104 14.33 -15.80 -3.13
C LYS A 104 13.65 -16.86 -4.00
N GLY A 105 12.82 -17.71 -3.40
CA GLY A 105 12.19 -18.83 -4.12
C GLY A 105 13.15 -19.97 -4.51
N GLU A 106 14.42 -19.96 -4.06
CA GLU A 106 15.47 -20.88 -4.53
C GLU A 106 15.64 -22.14 -3.67
N ARG A 107 14.83 -22.32 -2.60
CA ARG A 107 14.91 -23.48 -1.69
C ARG A 107 13.62 -24.27 -1.71
N ASP A 108 13.67 -25.52 -1.23
CA ASP A 108 12.46 -26.34 -1.09
C ASP A 108 11.48 -25.71 -0.08
N ASP A 109 11.94 -25.35 1.11
CA ASP A 109 11.14 -24.58 2.08
C ASP A 109 11.20 -23.10 1.74
N VAL A 110 10.48 -22.71 0.66
CA VAL A 110 10.54 -21.38 0.05
C VAL A 110 10.13 -20.25 1.00
N MET A 111 9.25 -20.54 1.96
CA MET A 111 8.74 -19.60 2.94
C MET A 111 9.41 -19.75 4.31
N GLN A 112 10.35 -20.69 4.47
CA GLN A 112 10.99 -21.06 5.76
C GLN A 112 9.95 -21.33 6.86
N SER A 113 8.88 -22.02 6.51
CA SER A 113 7.71 -22.23 7.37
C SER A 113 7.72 -23.57 8.11
N SER A 114 8.70 -24.47 7.87
CA SER A 114 8.80 -25.78 8.53
C SER A 114 8.73 -25.69 10.05
N GLU A 115 9.43 -24.73 10.67
CA GLU A 115 9.47 -24.59 12.14
C GLU A 115 8.10 -24.17 12.69
N SER A 116 7.28 -23.39 11.95
CA SER A 116 5.92 -23.02 12.35
C SER A 116 4.95 -24.20 12.36
N ALA A 117 5.24 -25.23 11.55
CA ALA A 117 4.54 -26.53 11.56
C ALA A 117 5.06 -27.49 12.64
N GLY A 118 6.06 -27.09 13.45
CA GLY A 118 6.71 -27.97 14.42
C GLY A 118 7.62 -29.03 13.81
N LEU A 119 8.06 -28.82 12.57
CA LEU A 119 8.93 -29.72 11.82
C LEU A 119 10.39 -29.25 11.89
N GLU A 120 11.31 -30.14 11.48
CA GLU A 120 12.72 -29.75 11.34
C GLU A 120 12.87 -28.65 10.26
N PRO A 121 13.82 -27.71 10.44
CA PRO A 121 14.06 -26.65 9.47
C PRO A 121 14.32 -27.18 8.05
N ASN A 122 13.75 -26.53 7.05
CA ASN A 122 13.89 -26.88 5.63
C ASN A 122 13.37 -28.28 5.25
N SER A 123 12.36 -28.80 5.93
CA SER A 123 11.80 -30.14 5.67
C SER A 123 10.54 -30.12 4.78
N LEU A 124 9.95 -28.96 4.53
CA LEU A 124 8.80 -28.82 3.64
C LEU A 124 9.26 -28.60 2.19
N GLY A 125 8.49 -29.19 1.25
CA GLY A 125 8.59 -28.83 -0.17
C GLY A 125 7.87 -27.51 -0.46
N PRO A 126 8.06 -26.92 -1.67
CA PRO A 126 7.60 -25.57 -1.99
C PRO A 126 6.11 -25.33 -1.73
N GLU A 127 5.26 -26.21 -2.24
CA GLU A 127 3.80 -26.08 -2.08
C GLU A 127 3.38 -26.17 -0.61
N ALA A 128 3.89 -27.17 0.12
CA ALA A 128 3.58 -27.33 1.54
C ALA A 128 4.13 -26.17 2.38
N SER A 129 5.28 -25.62 1.98
CA SER A 129 5.86 -24.41 2.62
C SER A 129 4.97 -23.20 2.44
N ILE A 130 4.42 -22.98 1.23
CA ILE A 130 3.51 -21.85 0.96
C ILE A 130 2.20 -22.03 1.72
N ALA A 131 1.59 -23.22 1.67
CA ALA A 131 0.36 -23.52 2.41
C ALA A 131 0.53 -23.26 3.91
N GLN A 132 1.61 -23.79 4.51
CA GLN A 132 1.92 -23.60 5.93
C GLN A 132 2.18 -22.12 6.27
N ALA A 133 2.84 -21.39 5.37
CA ALA A 133 3.11 -19.95 5.58
C ALA A 133 1.83 -19.13 5.58
N CYS A 134 0.88 -19.44 4.69
CA CYS A 134 -0.43 -18.78 4.63
C CYS A 134 -1.26 -19.07 5.90
N ASP A 135 -1.35 -20.32 6.33
CA ASP A 135 -2.03 -20.72 7.58
C ASP A 135 -1.40 -20.00 8.80
N TYR A 136 -0.08 -20.02 8.90
CA TYR A 136 0.63 -19.33 9.97
C TYR A 136 0.38 -17.82 9.96
N PHE A 137 0.46 -17.19 8.78
CA PHE A 137 0.21 -15.75 8.62
C PHE A 137 -1.23 -15.39 8.95
N ARG A 138 -2.21 -16.22 8.55
CA ARG A 138 -3.61 -16.09 8.94
C ARG A 138 -3.75 -16.07 10.47
N GLY A 139 -3.10 -17.01 11.17
CA GLY A 139 -3.10 -17.04 12.61
C GLY A 139 -2.47 -15.79 13.27
N LEU A 140 -1.57 -15.06 12.58
CA LEU A 140 -1.09 -13.76 13.04
C LEU A 140 -2.13 -12.66 12.79
N VAL A 141 -2.79 -12.65 11.64
CA VAL A 141 -3.85 -11.68 11.32
C VAL A 141 -5.01 -11.81 12.30
N ASP A 142 -5.46 -13.01 12.62
CA ASP A 142 -6.58 -13.25 13.55
C ASP A 142 -6.32 -12.66 14.95
N ARG A 143 -5.07 -12.61 15.39
CA ARG A 143 -4.71 -12.01 16.69
C ARG A 143 -4.88 -10.50 16.73
N THR A 144 -5.01 -9.83 15.59
CA THR A 144 -5.31 -8.38 15.58
C THR A 144 -6.71 -8.06 16.03
N GLU A 145 -7.64 -9.03 16.06
CA GLU A 145 -8.97 -8.84 16.62
C GLU A 145 -8.92 -8.52 18.14
N ASP A 146 -7.91 -9.11 18.83
CA ASP A 146 -7.69 -8.93 20.26
C ASP A 146 -6.59 -7.92 20.59
N LEU A 147 -5.78 -7.54 19.61
CA LEU A 147 -4.60 -6.69 19.79
C LEU A 147 -4.68 -5.47 18.88
N ASP A 148 -4.63 -4.29 19.47
CA ASP A 148 -4.51 -3.03 18.74
C ASP A 148 -3.04 -2.83 18.28
N VAL A 149 -2.70 -3.41 17.13
CA VAL A 149 -1.36 -3.34 16.54
C VAL A 149 -1.42 -3.02 15.06
N ASP A 150 -0.37 -2.35 14.57
CA ASP A 150 -0.24 -1.98 13.19
C ASP A 150 0.14 -3.17 12.27
N ARG A 151 -0.09 -2.99 10.97
CA ARG A 151 0.23 -4.00 9.93
C ARG A 151 1.71 -4.41 9.92
N ASN A 152 2.62 -3.49 10.20
CA ASN A 152 4.05 -3.77 10.24
C ASN A 152 4.39 -4.72 11.39
N THR A 153 3.64 -4.65 12.49
CA THR A 153 3.75 -5.60 13.62
C THR A 153 3.40 -7.02 13.18
N ILE A 154 2.34 -7.21 12.39
CA ILE A 154 1.95 -8.53 11.84
C ILE A 154 3.08 -9.08 10.96
N ILE A 155 3.58 -8.26 10.03
CA ILE A 155 4.67 -8.65 9.11
C ILE A 155 5.92 -9.06 9.91
N GLN A 156 6.33 -8.27 10.89
CA GLN A 156 7.49 -8.58 11.71
C GLN A 156 7.28 -9.80 12.60
N ALA A 157 6.05 -10.07 13.02
CA ALA A 157 5.71 -11.25 13.82
C ALA A 157 5.87 -12.56 13.05
N TYR A 158 5.87 -12.54 11.70
CA TYR A 158 6.22 -13.73 10.92
C TYR A 158 7.59 -14.29 11.32
N ASN A 159 8.58 -13.43 11.52
CA ASN A 159 9.93 -13.82 11.93
C ASN A 159 10.10 -13.98 13.45
N TYR A 160 9.42 -13.15 14.25
CA TYR A 160 9.63 -13.08 15.69
C TYR A 160 8.64 -13.94 16.49
N GLY A 161 7.64 -14.46 15.80
CA GLY A 161 6.52 -15.18 16.40
C GLY A 161 5.47 -14.25 17.01
N PRO A 162 4.31 -14.83 17.38
CA PRO A 162 3.16 -14.07 17.89
C PRO A 162 3.44 -13.31 19.19
N GLY A 163 4.44 -13.72 19.97
CA GLY A 163 4.88 -13.00 21.19
C GLY A 163 5.34 -11.58 20.92
N TYR A 164 5.79 -11.28 19.69
CA TYR A 164 6.13 -9.94 19.26
C TYR A 164 4.91 -9.01 19.22
N MET A 165 3.77 -9.50 18.79
CA MET A 165 2.53 -8.72 18.71
C MET A 165 2.06 -8.25 20.09
N TYR A 166 2.08 -9.16 21.07
CA TYR A 166 1.75 -8.81 22.47
C TYR A 166 2.71 -7.76 23.03
N TYR A 167 3.99 -7.90 22.73
CA TYR A 167 4.98 -6.93 23.17
C TYR A 167 4.73 -5.55 22.54
N ILE A 168 4.41 -5.47 21.25
CA ILE A 168 4.11 -4.20 20.59
C ILE A 168 2.81 -3.59 21.13
N ALA A 169 1.76 -4.39 21.36
CA ALA A 169 0.50 -3.92 21.96
C ALA A 169 0.74 -3.26 23.33
N GLU A 170 1.62 -3.84 24.16
CA GLU A 170 2.00 -3.26 25.47
C GLU A 170 2.88 -2.01 25.35
N ASN A 171 3.48 -1.74 24.19
CA ASN A 171 4.39 -0.62 23.96
C ASN A 171 3.88 0.41 22.94
N GLY A 172 2.56 0.56 22.81
CA GLY A 172 1.93 1.62 22.04
C GLY A 172 1.29 1.18 20.72
N GLY A 173 1.32 -0.12 20.38
CA GLY A 173 0.59 -0.70 19.25
C GLY A 173 1.26 -0.51 17.88
N GLU A 174 2.32 0.30 17.77
CA GLU A 174 3.01 0.58 16.52
C GLU A 174 4.40 -0.04 16.49
N HIS A 175 4.68 -0.79 15.42
CA HIS A 175 6.02 -1.33 15.16
C HIS A 175 7.05 -0.21 14.98
N SER A 176 8.21 -0.37 15.61
CA SER A 176 9.40 0.45 15.32
C SER A 176 10.67 -0.41 15.34
N PHE A 177 11.69 0.08 14.64
CA PHE A 177 12.99 -0.57 14.62
C PHE A 177 13.58 -0.75 16.03
N ASP A 178 13.48 0.28 16.87
CA ASP A 178 14.02 0.24 18.25
C ASP A 178 13.31 -0.82 19.11
N LEU A 179 11.98 -0.97 18.95
CA LEU A 179 11.23 -2.02 19.62
C LEU A 179 11.61 -3.41 19.12
N ALA A 180 11.78 -3.59 17.80
CA ALA A 180 12.22 -4.85 17.22
C ALA A 180 13.62 -5.26 17.69
N VAL A 181 14.57 -4.33 17.72
CA VAL A 181 15.92 -4.54 18.29
C VAL A 181 15.84 -4.87 19.78
N GLY A 182 14.98 -4.21 20.53
CA GLY A 182 14.78 -4.47 21.95
C GLY A 182 14.29 -5.89 22.25
N VAL A 183 13.43 -6.46 21.38
CA VAL A 183 12.99 -7.87 21.48
C VAL A 183 14.12 -8.82 21.16
N CYS A 184 14.87 -8.58 20.09
CA CYS A 184 16.05 -9.36 19.74
C CYS A 184 17.05 -9.44 20.90
N GLN A 185 17.39 -8.32 21.50
CA GLN A 185 18.35 -8.25 22.61
C GLN A 185 17.85 -9.00 23.85
N ARG A 186 16.54 -8.99 24.14
CA ARG A 186 15.94 -9.75 25.25
C ARG A 186 15.95 -11.24 25.00
N ASN A 187 15.54 -11.69 23.82
CA ASN A 187 15.57 -13.10 23.43
C ASN A 187 16.99 -13.68 23.46
N VAL A 188 17.99 -12.89 23.10
CA VAL A 188 19.41 -13.26 23.20
C VAL A 188 19.85 -13.44 24.66
N ARG A 189 19.35 -12.62 25.56
CA ARG A 189 19.70 -12.72 26.98
C ARG A 189 19.17 -14.00 27.64
N TRP A 190 18.09 -14.59 27.14
CA TRP A 190 17.51 -15.85 27.63
C TRP A 190 18.18 -17.11 27.09
N LYS A 191 18.76 -17.06 25.87
CA LYS A 191 19.41 -18.22 25.21
C LYS A 191 20.94 -18.24 25.31
N ASN A 192 21.57 -17.48 26.20
CA ASN A 192 22.99 -17.08 26.16
C ASN A 192 23.98 -18.13 26.65
N ARG A 193 23.77 -19.43 26.48
CA ARG A 193 24.88 -20.39 26.71
C ARG A 193 25.33 -21.18 25.47
N GLU A 194 24.57 -21.24 24.38
CA GLU A 194 24.93 -22.03 23.18
C GLU A 194 24.94 -21.25 21.85
N ILE A 195 24.64 -19.96 21.84
CA ILE A 195 24.26 -19.22 20.61
C ILE A 195 25.37 -18.27 20.11
N HIS A 196 26.51 -18.15 20.74
CA HIS A 196 27.55 -17.19 20.31
C HIS A 196 28.05 -17.42 18.87
N THR A 197 27.95 -18.62 18.32
CA THR A 197 28.39 -18.96 16.95
C THR A 197 27.29 -18.88 15.91
N ARG A 198 26.06 -19.25 16.25
CA ARG A 198 24.87 -19.07 15.40
C ARG A 198 24.43 -17.62 15.29
N TYR A 199 24.57 -16.86 16.37
CA TYR A 199 24.14 -15.47 16.49
C TYR A 199 24.85 -14.49 15.56
N ARG A 200 26.16 -14.66 15.29
CA ARG A 200 26.86 -13.82 14.29
C ARG A 200 26.35 -14.07 12.87
N GLY A 201 25.91 -15.27 12.55
CA GLY A 201 25.27 -15.59 11.28
C GLY A 201 23.86 -15.02 11.20
N PHE A 202 23.12 -15.07 12.30
CA PHE A 202 21.77 -14.54 12.43
C PHE A 202 21.75 -13.00 12.47
N GLN A 203 22.69 -12.33 13.16
CA GLN A 203 22.82 -10.87 13.09
C GLN A 203 23.18 -10.35 11.70
N ARG A 204 23.97 -11.10 10.92
CA ARG A 204 24.20 -10.73 9.51
C ARG A 204 22.93 -10.91 8.66
N LYS A 205 22.14 -11.95 8.90
CA LYS A 205 20.84 -12.14 8.28
C LYS A 205 19.81 -11.12 8.77
N LEU A 206 19.79 -10.82 10.07
CA LEU A 206 18.96 -9.76 10.66
C LEU A 206 19.36 -8.37 10.15
N ASP A 207 20.66 -8.06 10.03
CA ASP A 207 21.14 -6.79 9.48
C ASP A 207 20.71 -6.60 8.03
N VAL A 208 20.58 -7.69 7.27
CA VAL A 208 20.08 -7.66 5.89
C VAL A 208 18.56 -7.71 5.86
N SER A 209 17.92 -8.66 6.56
CA SER A 209 16.45 -8.79 6.53
C SER A 209 15.75 -7.68 7.31
N VAL A 210 16.26 -7.27 8.48
CA VAL A 210 15.71 -6.12 9.21
C VAL A 210 16.02 -4.81 8.50
N ARG A 211 17.12 -4.64 7.81
CA ARG A 211 17.33 -3.52 6.89
C ARG A 211 16.39 -3.60 5.69
N GLN A 212 16.09 -4.77 5.16
CA GLN A 212 15.13 -4.94 4.08
C GLN A 212 13.69 -4.76 4.56
N TYR A 213 13.30 -5.33 5.70
CA TYR A 213 11.98 -5.08 6.31
C TYR A 213 11.86 -3.64 6.81
N VAL A 214 12.91 -3.02 7.34
CA VAL A 214 12.92 -1.61 7.75
C VAL A 214 13.12 -0.67 6.57
N LEU A 215 13.85 -1.03 5.53
CA LEU A 215 13.90 -0.26 4.27
C LEU A 215 12.58 -0.38 3.51
N CYS A 216 11.89 -1.52 3.56
CA CYS A 216 10.50 -1.64 3.16
C CYS A 216 9.59 -0.77 4.04
N ALA A 217 9.79 -0.71 5.36
CA ALA A 217 9.06 0.18 6.28
C ALA A 217 9.43 1.66 6.10
N ALA A 218 10.67 2.00 5.76
CA ALA A 218 11.16 3.38 5.71
C ALA A 218 11.07 4.08 4.36
N GLY A 219 10.74 3.43 3.25
CA GLY A 219 10.62 4.19 2.02
C GLY A 219 10.55 3.46 0.67
N GLY A 220 10.58 2.14 0.62
CA GLY A 220 10.54 1.42 -0.66
C GLY A 220 9.23 0.68 -0.91
N ALA A 221 9.09 -0.53 -0.42
CA ALA A 221 7.94 -1.40 -0.67
C ALA A 221 6.72 -1.09 0.22
N VAL A 222 6.89 -0.42 1.37
CA VAL A 222 5.75 0.01 2.21
C VAL A 222 4.98 1.17 1.61
N SER A 223 5.56 1.97 0.70
CA SER A 223 4.76 2.93 -0.07
C SER A 223 3.82 2.20 -1.05
N ALA A 224 4.21 1.05 -1.57
CA ALA A 224 3.41 0.17 -2.39
C ALA A 224 2.25 -0.46 -1.58
N LEU A 225 2.55 -0.98 -0.40
CA LEU A 225 1.57 -1.56 0.51
C LEU A 225 0.60 -0.51 1.13
N ARG A 226 0.99 0.78 1.20
CA ARG A 226 0.09 1.89 1.59
C ARG A 226 -0.93 2.26 0.52
N SER A 227 -0.73 1.85 -0.73
CA SER A 227 -1.63 2.20 -1.84
C SER A 227 -2.77 1.21 -2.03
N VAL A 228 -2.73 0.04 -1.41
CA VAL A 228 -3.89 -0.87 -1.30
C VAL A 228 -4.80 -0.31 -0.20
N LYS A 229 -5.58 0.70 -0.53
CA LYS A 229 -6.72 1.13 0.29
C LYS A 229 -7.83 0.09 0.14
N ILE A 230 -8.17 -0.51 1.27
CA ILE A 230 -9.48 -1.14 1.49
C ILE A 230 -10.58 -0.10 1.29
#